data_1fd5187992cb25873385da8af8bf7ca7
#
_entry.id   1fd5187992cb25873385da8af8bf7ca7
#
_cell.length_a   1.000
_cell.length_b   1.000
_cell.length_c   1.000
_cell.angle_alpha   90.00
_cell.angle_beta   90.00
_cell.angle_gamma   90.00
#
_symmetry.space_group_name_H-M   'P 1'
#
loop_
_entity.id
_entity.type
_entity.pdbx_description
1 polymer ?
#
loop_
_entity_poly.entity_id
_entity_poly.type
_entity_poly.pdbx_seq_one_letter_code
_entity_poly.pdbx_strand_id
1 'polypeptide(L)'
;KNRISNEKLELEKEYQRIKDRKHEAYSYKYHLIDMLRLSKFTFMETRAQKWENYKYTFNRRNFLLQNGLYIAIILIFIALCVITPIKKGTPLLTYNNILNILQQASPRMFLALGVAGLILLTGTDLSVGRMVGMGMTTATIIMHQGINTGSVFGHIFDFTGVPTGARVVIALLACIVLCTFFTSIAGFFTAKFKMHPFISTMANMLVIFGIVTYATKG
;
A
#
# COMPACT_ATOMS: atom_id res chain seq x y z
N LYS A 1 -4.19 -37.74 -35.79
CA LYS A 1 -4.57 -37.16 -34.49
C LYS A 1 -4.13 -35.68 -34.34
N ASN A 2 -2.92 -35.32 -34.76
CA ASN A 2 -2.39 -33.95 -34.61
C ASN A 2 -3.14 -32.91 -35.48
N ARG A 3 -3.65 -33.29 -36.66
CA ARG A 3 -4.35 -32.37 -37.57
C ARG A 3 -5.71 -31.95 -37.01
N ILE A 4 -6.48 -32.87 -36.47
CA ILE A 4 -7.78 -32.60 -35.81
C ILE A 4 -7.62 -31.77 -34.53
N SER A 5 -6.53 -31.99 -33.81
CA SER A 5 -6.22 -31.20 -32.63
C SER A 5 -5.86 -29.75 -32.95
N ASN A 6 -5.11 -29.51 -34.04
CA ASN A 6 -4.79 -28.17 -34.52
C ASN A 6 -6.00 -27.41 -35.05
N GLU A 7 -6.86 -28.09 -35.82
CA GLU A 7 -8.13 -27.50 -36.33
C GLU A 7 -9.07 -27.12 -35.18
N LYS A 8 -9.19 -27.94 -34.15
CA LYS A 8 -9.95 -27.60 -32.93
C LYS A 8 -9.39 -26.38 -32.24
N LEU A 9 -8.06 -26.26 -32.11
CA LEU A 9 -7.40 -25.13 -31.48
C LEU A 9 -7.61 -23.80 -32.27
N GLU A 10 -7.58 -23.88 -33.60
CA GLU A 10 -7.88 -22.74 -34.48
C GLU A 10 -9.34 -22.31 -34.36
N LEU A 11 -10.28 -23.24 -34.34
CA LEU A 11 -11.69 -22.96 -34.16
C LEU A 11 -12.00 -22.34 -32.82
N GLU A 12 -11.33 -22.76 -31.78
CA GLU A 12 -11.46 -22.20 -30.43
C GLU A 12 -10.87 -20.78 -30.35
N LYS A 13 -9.76 -20.50 -31.05
CA LYS A 13 -9.20 -19.16 -31.20
C LYS A 13 -10.12 -18.22 -31.97
N GLU A 14 -10.72 -18.70 -33.05
CA GLU A 14 -11.70 -17.92 -33.82
C GLU A 14 -12.98 -17.65 -33.04
N TYR A 15 -13.49 -18.63 -32.32
CA TYR A 15 -14.62 -18.44 -31.42
C TYR A 15 -14.34 -17.38 -30.34
N GLN A 16 -13.16 -17.39 -29.73
CA GLN A 16 -12.76 -16.37 -28.78
C GLN A 16 -12.63 -14.98 -29.44
N ARG A 17 -12.06 -14.87 -30.62
CA ARG A 17 -11.98 -13.60 -31.38
C ARG A 17 -13.36 -13.03 -31.72
N ILE A 18 -14.32 -13.87 -32.09
CA ILE A 18 -15.69 -13.42 -32.36
C ILE A 18 -16.36 -12.94 -31.07
N LYS A 19 -16.17 -13.67 -29.99
CA LYS A 19 -16.70 -13.32 -28.69
C LYS A 19 -16.13 -12.00 -28.19
N ASP A 20 -14.83 -11.78 -28.37
CA ASP A 20 -14.14 -10.53 -27.96
C ASP A 20 -14.62 -9.35 -28.82
N ARG A 21 -14.73 -9.52 -30.15
CA ARG A 21 -15.28 -8.48 -31.04
C ARG A 21 -16.73 -8.12 -30.70
N LYS A 22 -17.55 -9.12 -30.40
CA LYS A 22 -18.93 -8.89 -29.95
C LYS A 22 -18.95 -8.08 -28.62
N HIS A 23 -18.06 -8.39 -27.73
CA HIS A 23 -17.92 -7.69 -26.45
C HIS A 23 -17.49 -6.23 -26.64
N GLU A 24 -16.50 -5.98 -27.49
CA GLU A 24 -16.04 -4.64 -27.87
C GLU A 24 -17.14 -3.82 -28.54
N ALA A 25 -17.90 -4.42 -29.46
CA ALA A 25 -19.00 -3.75 -30.14
C ALA A 25 -20.12 -3.33 -29.16
N TYR A 26 -20.47 -4.18 -28.21
CA TYR A 26 -21.42 -3.82 -27.16
C TYR A 26 -20.87 -2.73 -26.23
N SER A 27 -19.62 -2.79 -25.82
CA SER A 27 -18.97 -1.76 -25.02
C SER A 27 -18.99 -0.41 -25.73
N TYR A 28 -18.63 -0.38 -27.00
CA TYR A 28 -18.66 0.83 -27.83
C TYR A 28 -20.07 1.39 -28.00
N LYS A 29 -21.06 0.53 -28.26
CA LYS A 29 -22.46 0.95 -28.32
C LYS A 29 -22.94 1.64 -27.06
N TYR A 30 -22.64 1.05 -25.89
CA TYR A 30 -23.07 1.65 -24.62
C TYR A 30 -22.30 2.93 -24.29
N HIS A 31 -21.02 3.00 -24.66
CA HIS A 31 -20.24 4.23 -24.54
C HIS A 31 -20.83 5.37 -25.38
N LEU A 32 -21.24 5.09 -26.61
CA LEU A 32 -21.93 6.07 -27.47
C LEU A 32 -23.29 6.51 -26.89
N ILE A 33 -24.05 5.57 -26.35
CA ILE A 33 -25.32 5.86 -25.70
C ILE A 33 -25.10 6.73 -24.46
N ASP A 34 -24.08 6.46 -23.67
CA ASP A 34 -23.71 7.25 -22.50
C ASP A 34 -23.30 8.69 -22.89
N MET A 35 -22.50 8.85 -23.93
CA MET A 35 -22.10 10.17 -24.44
C MET A 35 -23.30 10.98 -24.93
N LEU A 36 -24.23 10.36 -25.65
CA LEU A 36 -25.41 11.04 -26.21
C LEU A 36 -26.45 11.44 -25.16
N ARG A 37 -26.46 10.80 -23.99
CA ARG A 37 -27.53 10.89 -22.98
C ARG A 37 -27.11 11.50 -21.66
N LEU A 38 -25.80 11.73 -21.42
CA LEU A 38 -25.24 12.17 -20.13
C LEU A 38 -25.85 13.45 -19.54
N SER A 39 -26.55 14.26 -20.35
CA SER A 39 -27.16 15.51 -19.90
C SER A 39 -28.63 15.40 -19.48
N LYS A 40 -29.29 14.25 -19.63
CA LYS A 40 -30.75 14.11 -19.47
C LYS A 40 -31.24 12.98 -18.55
N PHE A 41 -30.34 12.21 -17.94
CA PHE A 41 -30.77 11.07 -17.12
C PHE A 41 -31.04 11.42 -15.66
N THR A 42 -32.13 10.90 -15.15
CA THR A 42 -32.41 10.80 -13.72
C THR A 42 -31.39 9.81 -13.08
N PHE A 43 -31.06 10.03 -11.81
CA PHE A 43 -30.10 9.18 -11.07
C PHE A 43 -30.44 7.68 -11.13
N MET A 44 -31.72 7.34 -11.08
CA MET A 44 -32.23 5.95 -11.19
C MET A 44 -31.96 5.34 -12.58
N GLU A 45 -32.17 6.10 -13.63
CA GLU A 45 -31.94 5.65 -15.01
C GLU A 45 -30.46 5.46 -15.29
N THR A 46 -29.62 6.36 -14.81
CA THR A 46 -28.17 6.23 -14.91
C THR A 46 -27.67 4.97 -14.22
N ARG A 47 -28.24 4.63 -13.05
CA ARG A 47 -27.90 3.41 -12.32
C ARG A 47 -28.35 2.14 -13.04
N ALA A 48 -29.56 2.14 -13.57
CA ALA A 48 -30.10 1.02 -14.34
C ALA A 48 -29.26 0.76 -15.61
N GLN A 49 -28.88 1.82 -16.34
CA GLN A 49 -28.07 1.73 -17.53
C GLN A 49 -26.64 1.28 -17.24
N LYS A 50 -26.01 1.76 -16.16
CA LYS A 50 -24.71 1.25 -15.72
C LYS A 50 -24.77 -0.23 -15.38
N TRP A 51 -25.84 -0.70 -14.78
CA TRP A 51 -26.04 -2.11 -14.46
C TRP A 51 -26.21 -2.96 -15.71
N GLU A 52 -26.97 -2.48 -16.68
CA GLU A 52 -27.16 -3.16 -17.97
C GLU A 52 -25.87 -3.21 -18.78
N ASN A 53 -25.13 -2.09 -18.86
CA ASN A 53 -23.80 -2.03 -19.49
C ASN A 53 -22.83 -3.00 -18.81
N TYR A 54 -22.79 -3.04 -17.49
CA TYR A 54 -21.97 -3.96 -16.72
C TYR A 54 -22.29 -5.43 -17.06
N LYS A 55 -23.55 -5.79 -17.19
CA LYS A 55 -23.98 -7.15 -17.53
C LYS A 55 -23.46 -7.62 -18.89
N TYR A 56 -23.41 -6.73 -19.89
CA TYR A 56 -22.94 -7.05 -21.25
C TYR A 56 -21.42 -6.93 -21.41
N THR A 57 -20.78 -6.05 -20.62
CA THR A 57 -19.33 -5.81 -20.68
C THR A 57 -18.53 -6.68 -19.68
N PHE A 58 -19.22 -7.46 -18.84
CA PHE A 58 -18.59 -8.25 -17.80
C PHE A 58 -17.71 -9.37 -18.36
N ASN A 59 -16.41 -9.20 -18.23
CA ASN A 59 -15.43 -10.23 -18.54
C ASN A 59 -14.84 -10.79 -17.24
N ARG A 60 -15.13 -12.05 -16.93
CA ARG A 60 -14.66 -12.72 -15.68
C ARG A 60 -13.15 -12.65 -15.51
N ARG A 61 -12.38 -12.80 -16.58
CA ARG A 61 -10.92 -12.77 -16.53
C ARG A 61 -10.41 -11.38 -16.14
N ASN A 62 -10.92 -10.34 -16.78
CA ASN A 62 -10.52 -8.96 -16.48
C ASN A 62 -10.98 -8.54 -15.08
N PHE A 63 -12.17 -8.95 -14.65
CA PHE A 63 -12.67 -8.72 -13.30
C PHE A 63 -11.76 -9.36 -12.25
N LEU A 64 -11.36 -10.63 -12.43
CA LEU A 64 -10.43 -11.31 -11.53
C LEU A 64 -9.03 -10.69 -11.53
N LEU A 65 -8.54 -10.26 -12.69
CA LEU A 65 -7.23 -9.60 -12.76
C LEU A 65 -7.23 -8.23 -12.05
N GLN A 66 -8.30 -7.46 -12.20
CA GLN A 66 -8.41 -6.14 -11.59
C GLN A 66 -8.75 -6.20 -10.09
N ASN A 67 -9.59 -7.15 -9.69
CA ASN A 67 -10.10 -7.22 -8.31
C ASN A 67 -9.55 -8.42 -7.53
N GLY A 68 -8.68 -9.24 -8.13
CA GLY A 68 -8.18 -10.47 -7.53
C GLY A 68 -7.52 -10.27 -6.17
N LEU A 69 -6.77 -9.17 -6.01
CA LEU A 69 -6.16 -8.81 -4.73
C LEU A 69 -7.21 -8.54 -3.64
N TYR A 70 -8.25 -7.77 -3.97
CA TYR A 70 -9.33 -7.46 -3.01
C TYR A 70 -10.13 -8.70 -2.64
N ILE A 71 -10.41 -9.57 -3.63
CA ILE A 71 -11.09 -10.85 -3.41
C ILE A 71 -10.25 -11.74 -2.50
N ALA A 72 -8.94 -11.85 -2.73
CA ALA A 72 -8.04 -12.62 -1.88
C ALA A 72 -8.01 -12.09 -0.44
N ILE A 73 -7.94 -10.77 -0.23
CA ILE A 73 -7.97 -10.15 1.10
C ILE A 73 -9.28 -10.49 1.82
N ILE A 74 -10.43 -10.37 1.13
CA ILE A 74 -11.74 -10.69 1.70
C ILE A 74 -11.83 -12.17 2.08
N LEU A 75 -11.37 -13.08 1.21
CA LEU A 75 -11.36 -14.51 1.50
C LEU A 75 -10.48 -14.86 2.72
N ILE A 76 -9.28 -14.27 2.80
CA ILE A 76 -8.40 -14.44 3.96
C ILE A 76 -9.07 -13.90 5.23
N PHE A 77 -9.72 -12.74 5.15
CA PHE A 77 -10.42 -12.16 6.29
C PHE A 77 -11.57 -13.05 6.77
N ILE A 78 -12.38 -13.58 5.86
CA ILE A 78 -13.45 -14.54 6.18
C ILE A 78 -12.87 -15.81 6.82
N ALA A 79 -11.79 -16.35 6.25
CA ALA A 79 -11.12 -17.53 6.82
C ALA A 79 -10.63 -17.27 8.26
N LEU A 80 -10.04 -16.10 8.52
CA LEU A 80 -9.61 -15.70 9.86
C LEU A 80 -10.79 -15.55 10.82
N CYS A 81 -11.92 -15.01 10.36
CA CYS A 81 -13.15 -14.90 11.18
C CYS A 81 -13.71 -16.26 11.61
N VAL A 82 -13.51 -17.31 10.80
CA VAL A 82 -13.95 -18.67 11.10
C VAL A 82 -12.92 -19.41 11.97
N ILE A 83 -11.63 -19.30 11.65
CA ILE A 83 -10.56 -20.07 12.32
C ILE A 83 -10.28 -19.53 13.74
N THR A 84 -10.37 -18.21 13.94
CA THR A 84 -10.02 -17.59 15.22
C THR A 84 -10.90 -18.07 16.38
N PRO A 85 -12.24 -18.09 16.28
CA PRO A 85 -13.08 -18.61 17.35
C PRO A 85 -12.85 -20.11 17.62
N ILE A 86 -12.57 -20.90 16.58
CA ILE A 86 -12.30 -22.35 16.74
C ILE A 86 -11.02 -22.58 17.53
N LYS A 87 -9.95 -21.79 17.30
CA LYS A 87 -8.66 -21.96 17.98
C LYS A 87 -8.54 -21.24 19.32
N LYS A 88 -9.15 -20.07 19.45
CA LYS A 88 -8.99 -19.19 20.64
C LYS A 88 -10.24 -19.03 21.48
N GLY A 89 -11.39 -19.60 21.07
CA GLY A 89 -12.66 -19.48 21.78
C GLY A 89 -13.27 -18.06 21.80
N THR A 90 -12.62 -17.09 21.19
CA THR A 90 -13.09 -15.69 21.14
C THR A 90 -13.31 -15.24 19.69
N PRO A 91 -14.44 -14.59 19.37
CA PRO A 91 -14.69 -14.13 18.02
C PRO A 91 -13.72 -13.00 17.61
N LEU A 92 -13.28 -13.01 16.35
CA LEU A 92 -12.39 -11.98 15.80
C LEU A 92 -13.08 -10.61 15.82
N LEU A 93 -14.36 -10.54 15.52
CA LEU A 93 -15.18 -9.32 15.45
C LEU A 93 -15.75 -8.90 16.82
N THR A 94 -14.92 -8.90 17.85
CA THR A 94 -15.27 -8.32 19.15
C THR A 94 -14.95 -6.82 19.12
N TYR A 95 -15.76 -5.98 19.78
CA TYR A 95 -15.57 -4.54 19.87
C TYR A 95 -14.13 -4.15 20.25
N ASN A 96 -13.59 -4.76 21.30
CA ASN A 96 -12.22 -4.51 21.74
C ASN A 96 -11.17 -4.88 20.67
N ASN A 97 -11.41 -5.97 19.94
CA ASN A 97 -10.48 -6.41 18.91
C ASN A 97 -10.54 -5.50 17.67
N ILE A 98 -11.73 -5.01 17.31
CA ILE A 98 -11.89 -4.01 16.24
C ILE A 98 -11.15 -2.71 16.60
N LEU A 99 -11.29 -2.23 17.84
CA LEU A 99 -10.55 -1.06 18.31
C LEU A 99 -9.04 -1.28 18.25
N ASN A 100 -8.55 -2.45 18.69
CA ASN A 100 -7.14 -2.81 18.60
C ASN A 100 -6.63 -2.82 17.15
N ILE A 101 -7.42 -3.37 16.23
CA ILE A 101 -7.08 -3.38 14.79
C ILE A 101 -7.00 -1.96 14.25
N LEU A 102 -7.98 -1.11 14.55
CA LEU A 102 -8.00 0.30 14.13
C LEU A 102 -6.81 1.08 14.71
N GLN A 103 -6.52 0.87 15.99
CA GLN A 103 -5.40 1.51 16.67
C GLN A 103 -4.04 1.12 16.07
N GLN A 104 -3.88 -0.17 15.71
CA GLN A 104 -2.65 -0.65 15.05
C GLN A 104 -2.59 -0.25 13.57
N ALA A 105 -3.72 -0.12 12.89
CA ALA A 105 -3.80 0.31 11.50
C ALA A 105 -3.55 1.82 11.34
N SER A 106 -3.97 2.64 12.29
CA SER A 106 -3.91 4.10 12.21
C SER A 106 -2.53 4.66 11.81
N PRO A 107 -1.41 4.35 12.50
CA PRO A 107 -0.10 4.88 12.09
C PRO A 107 0.34 4.37 10.71
N ARG A 108 -0.06 3.14 10.35
CA ARG A 108 0.27 2.57 9.02
C ARG A 108 -0.50 3.24 7.89
N MET A 109 -1.71 3.76 8.15
CA MET A 109 -2.49 4.49 7.16
C MET A 109 -1.81 5.79 6.73
N PHE A 110 -1.19 6.52 7.65
CA PHE A 110 -0.42 7.71 7.32
C PHE A 110 0.78 7.39 6.42
N LEU A 111 1.49 6.31 6.74
CA LEU A 111 2.60 5.83 5.90
C LEU A 111 2.10 5.40 4.50
N ALA A 112 0.99 4.67 4.44
CA ALA A 112 0.40 4.23 3.19
C ALA A 112 -0.04 5.42 2.32
N LEU A 113 -0.57 6.49 2.93
CA LEU A 113 -0.95 7.71 2.21
C LEU A 113 0.27 8.42 1.61
N GLY A 114 1.37 8.50 2.35
CA GLY A 114 2.63 9.06 1.84
C GLY A 114 3.21 8.26 0.68
N VAL A 115 3.22 6.92 0.79
CA VAL A 115 3.69 6.03 -0.27
C VAL A 115 2.76 6.04 -1.48
N ALA A 116 1.45 6.18 -1.30
CA ALA A 116 0.49 6.26 -2.40
C ALA A 116 0.78 7.46 -3.32
N GLY A 117 1.15 8.62 -2.77
CA GLY A 117 1.59 9.78 -3.56
C GLY A 117 2.82 9.47 -4.43
N LEU A 118 3.79 8.74 -3.90
CA LEU A 118 4.98 8.31 -4.64
C LEU A 118 4.64 7.33 -5.77
N ILE A 119 3.75 6.36 -5.51
CA ILE A 119 3.30 5.39 -6.52
C ILE A 119 2.60 6.08 -7.68
N LEU A 120 1.77 7.10 -7.41
CA LEU A 120 1.12 7.91 -8.46
C LEU A 120 2.14 8.62 -9.37
N LEU A 121 3.31 8.98 -8.83
CA LEU A 121 4.42 9.55 -9.58
C LEU A 121 5.34 8.48 -10.22
N THR A 122 4.89 7.22 -10.30
CA THR A 122 5.67 6.07 -10.82
C THR A 122 6.97 5.80 -10.04
N GLY A 123 7.09 6.34 -8.84
CA GLY A 123 8.20 6.10 -7.92
C GLY A 123 7.90 4.96 -6.95
N THR A 124 8.94 4.22 -6.57
CA THR A 124 8.87 3.24 -5.48
C THR A 124 9.87 3.64 -4.41
N ASP A 125 9.45 3.71 -3.15
CA ASP A 125 10.34 3.96 -2.02
C ASP A 125 10.41 2.72 -1.11
N LEU A 126 11.57 2.06 -1.14
CA LEU A 126 11.86 0.91 -0.29
C LEU A 126 12.41 1.31 1.08
N SER A 127 12.79 2.58 1.26
CA SER A 127 13.43 3.04 2.51
C SER A 127 12.43 3.29 3.64
N VAL A 128 11.12 3.39 3.35
CA VAL A 128 10.07 3.76 4.32
C VAL A 128 10.14 2.91 5.60
N GLY A 129 10.29 1.58 5.49
CA GLY A 129 10.37 0.72 6.67
C GLY A 129 11.56 1.03 7.58
N ARG A 130 12.72 1.34 7.00
CA ARG A 130 13.93 1.70 7.76
C ARG A 130 13.86 3.13 8.31
N MET A 131 13.19 4.04 7.59
CA MET A 131 12.87 5.39 8.10
C MET A 131 12.01 5.31 9.37
N VAL A 132 10.98 4.47 9.36
CA VAL A 132 10.15 4.24 10.55
C VAL A 132 11.00 3.68 11.69
N GLY A 133 11.86 2.69 11.44
CA GLY A 133 12.77 2.14 12.43
C GLY A 133 13.72 3.21 13.02
N MET A 134 14.31 4.03 12.18
CA MET A 134 15.16 5.15 12.62
C MET A 134 14.39 6.17 13.47
N GLY A 135 13.18 6.54 13.04
CA GLY A 135 12.31 7.45 13.79
C GLY A 135 11.93 6.87 15.15
N MET A 136 11.55 5.59 15.20
CA MET A 136 11.24 4.89 16.48
C MET A 136 12.44 4.85 17.41
N THR A 137 13.62 4.53 16.92
CA THR A 137 14.87 4.51 17.72
C THR A 137 15.17 5.89 18.26
N THR A 138 15.11 6.93 17.43
CA THR A 138 15.36 8.33 17.84
C THR A 138 14.34 8.78 18.89
N ALA A 139 13.06 8.51 18.66
CA ALA A 139 12.01 8.86 19.61
C ALA A 139 12.18 8.12 20.94
N THR A 140 12.53 6.84 20.91
CA THR A 140 12.75 6.05 22.13
C THR A 140 13.92 6.60 22.97
N ILE A 141 15.03 6.98 22.32
CA ILE A 141 16.20 7.56 23.01
C ILE A 141 15.83 8.85 23.73
N ILE A 142 15.04 9.73 23.08
CA ILE A 142 14.67 11.04 23.65
C ILE A 142 13.57 10.89 24.71
N MET A 143 12.63 9.96 24.51
CA MET A 143 11.48 9.77 25.39
C MET A 143 11.74 8.86 26.58
N HIS A 144 12.90 8.21 26.64
CA HIS A 144 13.25 7.31 27.75
C HIS A 144 13.12 8.00 29.11
N GLN A 145 12.54 7.32 30.10
CA GLN A 145 12.23 7.87 31.42
C GLN A 145 13.39 7.71 32.44
N GLY A 146 14.56 7.37 32.00
CA GLY A 146 15.74 7.21 32.83
C GLY A 146 17.00 7.51 32.03
N ILE A 147 18.14 7.35 32.63
CA ILE A 147 19.41 7.42 31.91
C ILE A 147 19.41 6.30 30.86
N ASN A 148 19.58 6.69 29.63
CA ASN A 148 19.68 5.71 28.55
C ASN A 148 21.00 4.96 28.69
N THR A 149 20.93 3.71 29.13
CA THR A 149 22.12 2.85 29.31
C THR A 149 22.71 2.39 27.99
N GLY A 150 21.94 2.50 26.88
CA GLY A 150 22.41 2.28 25.53
C GLY A 150 23.24 3.45 25.03
N SER A 151 24.48 3.21 24.61
CA SER A 151 25.29 4.28 24.00
C SER A 151 24.87 4.45 22.51
N VAL A 152 24.65 5.69 22.11
CA VAL A 152 24.47 6.07 20.72
C VAL A 152 25.75 6.72 20.22
N PHE A 153 26.42 6.14 19.24
CA PHE A 153 27.78 6.53 18.81
C PHE A 153 28.80 6.60 19.97
N GLY A 154 28.62 5.75 20.98
CA GLY A 154 29.49 5.74 22.16
C GLY A 154 29.17 6.78 23.23
N HIS A 155 28.16 7.64 23.01
CA HIS A 155 27.71 8.63 23.97
C HIS A 155 26.38 8.22 24.61
N ILE A 156 26.27 8.48 25.92
CA ILE A 156 25.01 8.28 26.67
C ILE A 156 24.26 9.62 26.66
N PHE A 157 23.04 9.59 26.13
CA PHE A 157 22.16 10.75 26.12
C PHE A 157 21.22 10.69 27.33
N ASP A 158 21.23 11.75 28.13
CA ASP A 158 20.36 11.91 29.29
C ASP A 158 19.42 13.10 29.08
N PHE A 159 18.14 12.79 28.95
CA PHE A 159 17.07 13.77 28.82
C PHE A 159 16.19 13.85 30.08
N THR A 160 16.60 13.25 31.19
CA THR A 160 15.79 13.20 32.43
C THR A 160 15.46 14.55 33.01
N GLY A 161 16.36 15.54 32.85
CA GLY A 161 16.15 16.92 33.29
C GLY A 161 15.17 17.74 32.45
N VAL A 162 14.71 17.20 31.31
CA VAL A 162 13.80 17.92 30.40
C VAL A 162 12.35 17.52 30.68
N PRO A 163 11.40 18.46 30.80
CA PRO A 163 9.98 18.16 30.99
C PRO A 163 9.44 17.26 29.86
N THR A 164 8.55 16.32 30.19
CA THR A 164 8.01 15.35 29.24
C THR A 164 7.40 16.00 27.98
N GLY A 165 6.70 17.13 28.14
CA GLY A 165 6.15 17.88 27.01
C GLY A 165 7.21 18.39 26.03
N ALA A 166 8.31 18.93 26.58
CA ALA A 166 9.43 19.38 25.73
C ALA A 166 10.13 18.21 25.03
N ARG A 167 10.30 17.07 25.71
CA ARG A 167 10.87 15.85 25.08
C ARG A 167 10.05 15.36 23.91
N VAL A 168 8.71 15.40 24.00
CA VAL A 168 7.83 15.04 22.87
C VAL A 168 8.08 15.92 21.67
N VAL A 169 8.16 17.26 21.89
CA VAL A 169 8.42 18.21 20.80
C VAL A 169 9.81 17.99 20.18
N ILE A 170 10.83 17.80 21.02
CA ILE A 170 12.21 17.55 20.57
C ILE A 170 12.27 16.24 19.77
N ALA A 171 11.64 15.16 20.25
CA ALA A 171 11.61 13.88 19.57
C ALA A 171 10.94 13.99 18.20
N LEU A 172 9.82 14.70 18.13
CA LEU A 172 9.08 14.91 16.89
C LEU A 172 9.90 15.71 15.87
N LEU A 173 10.51 16.81 16.30
CA LEU A 173 11.39 17.63 15.45
C LEU A 173 12.61 16.84 14.97
N ALA A 174 13.26 16.08 15.85
CA ALA A 174 14.41 15.25 15.50
C ALA A 174 14.03 14.18 14.46
N CYS A 175 12.89 13.51 14.63
CA CYS A 175 12.39 12.54 13.66
C CYS A 175 12.10 13.19 12.30
N ILE A 176 11.45 14.36 12.27
CA ILE A 176 11.15 15.09 11.04
C ILE A 176 12.47 15.46 10.31
N VAL A 177 13.42 16.04 11.03
CA VAL A 177 14.70 16.48 10.46
C VAL A 177 15.47 15.27 9.89
N LEU A 178 15.62 14.20 10.65
CA LEU A 178 16.34 13.00 10.21
C LEU A 178 15.66 12.34 9.00
N CYS A 179 14.35 12.13 9.05
CA CYS A 179 13.63 11.52 7.95
C CYS A 179 13.71 12.39 6.68
N THR A 180 13.51 13.70 6.81
CA THR A 180 13.63 14.64 5.69
C THR A 180 15.03 14.64 5.10
N PHE A 181 16.06 14.62 5.92
CA PHE A 181 17.46 14.60 5.49
C PHE A 181 17.77 13.37 4.62
N PHE A 182 17.46 12.17 5.10
CA PHE A 182 17.73 10.94 4.35
C PHE A 182 16.86 10.81 3.10
N THR A 183 15.59 11.22 3.17
CA THR A 183 14.72 11.24 1.98
C THR A 183 15.22 12.23 0.94
N SER A 184 15.72 13.38 1.35
CA SER A 184 16.30 14.40 0.45
C SER A 184 17.54 13.87 -0.26
N ILE A 185 18.39 13.09 0.42
CA ILE A 185 19.54 12.44 -0.22
C ILE A 185 19.08 11.50 -1.33
N ALA A 186 18.14 10.59 -1.05
CA ALA A 186 17.60 9.67 -2.05
C ALA A 186 16.93 10.41 -3.21
N GLY A 187 16.16 11.45 -2.92
CA GLY A 187 15.52 12.32 -3.91
C GLY A 187 16.52 13.06 -4.79
N PHE A 188 17.60 13.57 -4.19
CA PHE A 188 18.68 14.26 -4.93
C PHE A 188 19.34 13.33 -5.96
N PHE A 189 19.68 12.10 -5.57
CA PHE A 189 20.27 11.12 -6.49
C PHE A 189 19.30 10.75 -7.60
N THR A 190 18.04 10.56 -7.29
CA THR A 190 17.00 10.27 -8.27
C THR A 190 16.82 11.43 -9.27
N ALA A 191 16.74 12.67 -8.78
CA ALA A 191 16.44 13.83 -9.61
C ALA A 191 17.66 14.27 -10.44
N LYS A 192 18.84 14.42 -9.80
CA LYS A 192 20.02 14.97 -10.46
C LYS A 192 20.73 13.97 -11.37
N PHE A 193 20.88 12.74 -10.92
CA PHE A 193 21.57 11.67 -11.67
C PHE A 193 20.62 10.82 -12.50
N LYS A 194 19.31 11.12 -12.49
CA LYS A 194 18.28 10.37 -13.21
C LYS A 194 18.31 8.85 -12.89
N MET A 195 18.72 8.52 -11.68
CA MET A 195 18.73 7.15 -11.21
C MET A 195 17.30 6.66 -11.03
N HIS A 196 17.09 5.35 -11.27
CA HIS A 196 15.79 4.77 -11.00
C HIS A 196 15.46 4.88 -9.50
N PRO A 197 14.26 5.36 -9.11
CA PRO A 197 13.88 5.56 -7.69
C PRO A 197 14.11 4.33 -6.81
N PHE A 198 13.85 3.13 -7.36
CA PHE A 198 14.09 1.85 -6.70
C PHE A 198 15.55 1.69 -6.21
N ILE A 199 16.54 2.00 -7.07
CA ILE A 199 17.97 1.84 -6.75
C ILE A 199 18.38 2.86 -5.69
N SER A 200 17.97 4.12 -5.85
CA SER A 200 18.30 5.20 -4.91
C SER A 200 17.70 4.94 -3.51
N THR A 201 16.45 4.52 -3.44
CA THR A 201 15.79 4.25 -2.16
C THR A 201 16.28 2.95 -1.51
N MET A 202 16.65 1.94 -2.30
CA MET A 202 17.27 0.72 -1.79
C MET A 202 18.65 0.99 -1.16
N ALA A 203 19.48 1.80 -1.83
CA ALA A 203 20.75 2.24 -1.28
C ALA A 203 20.56 3.03 0.03
N ASN A 204 19.63 3.98 0.04
CA ASN A 204 19.27 4.75 1.22
C ASN A 204 18.79 3.85 2.38
N MET A 205 17.98 2.83 2.09
CA MET A 205 17.53 1.83 3.06
C MET A 205 18.71 1.13 3.75
N LEU A 206 19.73 0.71 2.99
CA LEU A 206 20.92 0.05 3.51
C LEU A 206 21.79 1.00 4.34
N VAL A 207 21.94 2.24 3.90
CA VAL A 207 22.68 3.29 4.63
C VAL A 207 22.02 3.57 5.99
N ILE A 208 20.71 3.77 6.01
CA ILE A 208 19.95 3.99 7.25
C ILE A 208 20.09 2.79 8.20
N PHE A 209 19.95 1.58 7.67
CA PHE A 209 20.13 0.36 8.45
C PHE A 209 21.51 0.29 9.08
N GLY A 210 22.56 0.51 8.29
CA GLY A 210 23.95 0.50 8.78
C GLY A 210 24.20 1.55 9.87
N ILE A 211 23.71 2.78 9.66
CA ILE A 211 23.86 3.87 10.63
C ILE A 211 23.13 3.54 11.94
N VAL A 212 21.87 3.11 11.86
CA VAL A 212 21.07 2.79 13.05
C VAL A 212 21.69 1.63 13.84
N THR A 213 22.07 0.55 13.15
CA THR A 213 22.70 -0.62 13.75
C THR A 213 24.03 -0.26 14.41
N TYR A 214 24.88 0.50 13.70
CA TYR A 214 26.16 0.96 14.26
C TYR A 214 25.97 1.90 15.46
N ALA A 215 25.03 2.83 15.36
CA ALA A 215 24.75 3.80 16.40
C ALA A 215 24.22 3.16 17.69
N THR A 216 23.42 2.09 17.57
CA THR A 216 22.76 1.41 18.71
C THR A 216 23.49 0.14 19.16
N LYS A 217 24.56 -0.25 18.49
CA LYS A 217 25.29 -1.53 18.69
C LYS A 217 24.44 -2.79 18.48
N GLY A 218 23.50 -2.74 17.53
CA GLY A 218 22.63 -3.85 17.17
C GLY A 218 21.25 -3.76 17.74
#